data_e2e47b3a006a16e7dffc4edfdbd336d8
#
_entry.id   e2e47b3a006a16e7dffc4edfdbd336d8
#
_cell.length_a   1.000
_cell.length_b   1.000
_cell.length_c   1.000
_cell.angle_alpha   90.00
_cell.angle_beta   90.00
_cell.angle_gamma   90.00
#
_symmetry.space_group_name_H-M   'P 1'
#
loop_
_entity.id
_entity.type
_entity.pdbx_description
1 polymer ?
#
loop_
_entity_poly.entity_id
_entity_poly.type
_entity_poly.pdbx_seq_one_letter_code
_entity_poly.pdbx_strand_id
1 'polypeptide(L)'
;MLFRSCGTGSIGIFCSKNAQKIIGVEVVEEAIEDAKINASLNQLTDTAFYAGDVIKICDDAFFQKHGKPDVIITDPPRAGMHEKLVEKLLAMQAPIIVYVSCNPATQARDLSLLNEKYAVTAIQPVDMFPHTLHIENVVQLKRKDLL
;
A
#
# COMPACT_ATOMS: atom_id res chain seq x y z
N MET A 1 2.01 3.43 9.35
CA MET A 1 2.10 2.91 7.96
C MET A 1 0.81 2.19 7.61
N LEU A 2 0.25 2.45 6.45
CA LEU A 2 -0.99 1.83 5.95
C LEU A 2 -0.68 0.96 4.72
N PHE A 3 -1.18 -0.27 4.71
CA PHE A 3 -1.11 -1.20 3.59
C PHE A 3 -2.48 -1.41 2.96
N ARG A 4 -2.59 -1.16 1.67
CA ARG A 4 -3.73 -1.54 0.86
C ARG A 4 -3.40 -2.80 0.06
N SER A 5 -4.36 -3.74 -0.03
CA SER A 5 -4.15 -5.10 -0.56
C SER A 5 -3.04 -5.79 0.23
N CYS A 6 -3.20 -5.81 1.56
CA CYS A 6 -2.13 -6.31 2.42
C CYS A 6 -1.98 -7.84 2.35
N GLY A 7 -2.95 -8.55 1.74
CA GLY A 7 -2.97 -10.00 1.70
C GLY A 7 -2.79 -10.58 3.10
N THR A 8 -1.91 -11.55 3.24
CA THR A 8 -1.54 -12.20 4.52
C THR A 8 -0.61 -11.35 5.40
N GLY A 9 -0.43 -10.07 5.09
CA GLY A 9 0.36 -9.12 5.87
C GLY A 9 1.87 -9.15 5.65
N SER A 10 2.38 -9.95 4.72
CA SER A 10 3.82 -10.25 4.56
C SER A 10 4.69 -9.00 4.37
N ILE A 11 4.32 -8.07 3.48
CA ILE A 11 5.07 -6.82 3.25
C ILE A 11 5.06 -5.96 4.51
N GLY A 12 3.89 -5.81 5.17
CA GLY A 12 3.75 -5.04 6.39
C GLY A 12 4.62 -5.57 7.53
N ILE A 13 4.58 -6.87 7.73
CA ILE A 13 5.36 -7.56 8.75
C ILE A 13 6.86 -7.41 8.46
N PHE A 14 7.30 -7.57 7.22
CA PHE A 14 8.70 -7.36 6.83
C PHE A 14 9.17 -5.93 7.12
N CYS A 15 8.33 -4.93 6.85
CA CYS A 15 8.63 -3.52 7.09
C CYS A 15 8.45 -3.07 8.54
N SER A 16 8.00 -3.95 9.45
CA SER A 16 7.61 -3.62 10.83
C SER A 16 8.71 -2.94 11.65
N LYS A 17 9.97 -3.32 11.43
CA LYS A 17 11.13 -2.76 12.15
C LYS A 17 11.28 -1.24 11.97
N ASN A 18 10.69 -0.68 10.92
CA ASN A 18 10.77 0.74 10.58
C ASN A 18 9.43 1.47 10.77
N ALA A 19 8.46 0.84 11.44
CA ALA A 19 7.13 1.40 11.63
C ALA A 19 6.68 1.26 13.08
N GLN A 20 6.19 2.35 13.67
CA GLN A 20 5.59 2.31 15.00
C GLN A 20 4.24 1.59 15.00
N LYS A 21 3.49 1.70 13.90
CA LYS A 21 2.19 1.07 13.75
C LYS A 21 1.95 0.62 12.33
N ILE A 22 1.39 -0.56 12.17
CA ILE A 22 1.02 -1.15 10.87
C ILE A 22 -0.49 -1.30 10.83
N ILE A 23 -1.08 -0.82 9.73
CA ILE A 23 -2.50 -1.02 9.46
C ILE A 23 -2.60 -1.70 8.09
N GLY A 24 -3.26 -2.86 8.04
CA GLY A 24 -3.54 -3.59 6.81
C GLY A 24 -5.02 -3.53 6.46
N VAL A 25 -5.33 -3.30 5.19
CA VAL A 25 -6.68 -3.38 4.64
C VAL A 25 -6.69 -4.32 3.44
N GLU A 26 -7.55 -5.31 3.46
CA GLU A 26 -7.67 -6.34 2.42
C GLU A 26 -9.15 -6.74 2.25
N VAL A 27 -9.57 -6.99 1.03
CA VAL A 27 -10.96 -7.37 0.75
C VAL A 27 -11.26 -8.82 1.09
N VAL A 28 -10.25 -9.68 1.09
CA VAL A 28 -10.36 -11.11 1.38
C VAL A 28 -10.24 -11.32 2.88
N GLU A 29 -11.34 -11.76 3.50
CA GLU A 29 -11.45 -11.91 4.96
C GLU A 29 -10.49 -12.98 5.50
N GLU A 30 -10.34 -14.10 4.81
CA GLU A 30 -9.42 -15.18 5.16
C GLU A 30 -7.97 -14.69 5.19
N ALA A 31 -7.58 -13.84 4.24
CA ALA A 31 -6.24 -13.26 4.22
C ALA A 31 -5.99 -12.32 5.43
N ILE A 32 -7.03 -11.64 5.91
CA ILE A 32 -6.95 -10.82 7.13
C ILE A 32 -6.74 -11.69 8.37
N GLU A 33 -7.41 -12.84 8.48
CA GLU A 33 -7.18 -13.78 9.58
C GLU A 33 -5.74 -14.31 9.55
N ASP A 34 -5.25 -14.69 8.38
CA ASP A 34 -3.85 -15.09 8.21
C ASP A 34 -2.88 -13.94 8.57
N ALA A 35 -3.19 -12.69 8.20
CA ALA A 35 -2.36 -11.55 8.55
C ALA A 35 -2.26 -11.34 10.07
N LYS A 36 -3.36 -11.54 10.82
CA LYS A 36 -3.37 -11.48 12.28
C LYS A 36 -2.50 -12.59 12.90
N ILE A 37 -2.63 -13.81 12.38
CA ILE A 37 -1.82 -14.95 12.82
C ILE A 37 -0.33 -14.68 12.56
N ASN A 38 0.00 -14.24 11.34
CA ASN A 38 1.37 -13.93 10.94
C ASN A 38 1.98 -12.81 11.78
N ALA A 39 1.22 -11.76 12.09
CA ALA A 39 1.68 -10.68 12.96
C ALA A 39 1.96 -11.20 14.39
N SER A 40 1.08 -12.06 14.92
CA SER A 40 1.28 -12.69 16.22
C SER A 40 2.52 -13.58 16.25
N LEU A 41 2.73 -14.41 15.24
CA LEU A 41 3.92 -15.28 15.11
C LEU A 41 5.21 -14.45 15.06
N ASN A 42 5.17 -13.24 14.51
CA ASN A 42 6.28 -12.29 14.46
C ASN A 42 6.33 -11.35 15.68
N GLN A 43 5.53 -11.60 16.72
CA GLN A 43 5.50 -10.83 17.98
C GLN A 43 5.21 -9.33 17.78
N LEU A 44 4.43 -8.98 16.76
CA LEU A 44 4.06 -7.60 16.49
C LEU A 44 2.79 -7.24 17.26
N THR A 45 2.86 -6.21 18.10
CA THR A 45 1.75 -5.75 18.95
C THR A 45 0.99 -4.57 18.35
N ASP A 46 1.69 -3.67 17.65
CA ASP A 46 1.12 -2.46 17.09
C ASP A 46 0.64 -2.67 15.65
N THR A 47 -0.25 -3.65 15.48
CA THR A 47 -0.86 -3.98 14.19
C THR A 47 -2.37 -3.93 14.26
N ALA A 48 -3.02 -3.51 13.16
CA ALA A 48 -4.46 -3.57 13.00
C ALA A 48 -4.80 -3.99 11.57
N PHE A 49 -5.64 -5.01 11.43
CA PHE A 49 -6.04 -5.55 10.12
C PHE A 49 -7.56 -5.47 9.95
N TYR A 50 -8.00 -5.00 8.78
CA TYR A 50 -9.40 -4.76 8.45
C TYR A 50 -9.78 -5.45 7.15
N ALA A 51 -10.83 -6.28 7.21
CA ALA A 51 -11.43 -6.87 6.02
C ALA A 51 -12.37 -5.88 5.34
N GLY A 52 -12.16 -5.61 4.06
CA GLY A 52 -13.05 -4.78 3.25
C GLY A 52 -12.33 -3.82 2.30
N ASP A 53 -13.12 -2.97 1.65
CA ASP A 53 -12.62 -1.99 0.68
C ASP A 53 -12.02 -0.78 1.40
N VAL A 54 -10.77 -0.45 1.06
CA VAL A 54 -10.06 0.70 1.62
C VAL A 54 -10.80 2.03 1.41
N ILE A 55 -11.55 2.17 0.31
CA ILE A 55 -12.34 3.38 0.03
C ILE A 55 -13.40 3.60 1.10
N LYS A 56 -13.98 2.50 1.61
CA LYS A 56 -15.03 2.53 2.62
C LYS A 56 -14.47 2.56 4.05
N ILE A 57 -13.41 1.78 4.31
CA ILE A 57 -12.82 1.63 5.64
C ILE A 57 -12.08 2.89 6.08
N CYS A 58 -11.28 3.48 5.19
CA CYS A 58 -10.45 4.64 5.52
C CYS A 58 -11.24 5.95 5.46
N ASP A 59 -12.29 6.06 6.25
CA ASP A 59 -13.09 7.27 6.45
C ASP A 59 -12.49 8.20 7.52
N ASP A 60 -13.18 9.30 7.82
CA ASP A 60 -12.73 10.27 8.83
C ASP A 60 -12.66 9.67 10.23
N ALA A 61 -13.60 8.78 10.60
CA ALA A 61 -13.59 8.09 11.89
C ALA A 61 -12.38 7.15 12.02
N PHE A 62 -12.03 6.47 10.92
CA PHE A 62 -10.83 5.66 10.86
C PHE A 62 -9.56 6.50 11.11
N PHE A 63 -9.43 7.67 10.47
CA PHE A 63 -8.27 8.55 10.67
C PHE A 63 -8.27 9.25 12.03
N GLN A 64 -9.42 9.50 12.64
CA GLN A 64 -9.50 9.95 14.03
C GLN A 64 -8.96 8.90 15.01
N LYS A 65 -9.27 7.63 14.76
CA LYS A 65 -8.82 6.50 15.59
C LYS A 65 -7.35 6.16 15.42
N HIS A 66 -6.85 6.17 14.20
CA HIS A 66 -5.53 5.63 13.86
C HIS A 66 -4.47 6.67 13.54
N GLY A 67 -4.87 7.91 13.31
CA GLY A 67 -4.03 8.94 12.72
C GLY A 67 -3.92 8.82 11.21
N LYS A 68 -3.42 9.87 10.55
CA LYS A 68 -3.08 9.82 9.12
C LYS A 68 -1.81 8.99 8.92
N PRO A 69 -1.71 8.21 7.84
CA PRO A 69 -0.52 7.43 7.57
C PRO A 69 0.64 8.32 7.10
N ASP A 70 1.86 8.06 7.59
CA ASP A 70 3.08 8.67 7.07
C ASP A 70 3.52 8.00 5.76
N VAL A 71 3.25 6.72 5.64
CA VAL A 71 3.55 5.91 4.45
C VAL A 71 2.35 5.06 4.10
N ILE A 72 1.97 5.07 2.83
CA ILE A 72 1.02 4.12 2.24
C ILE A 72 1.80 3.17 1.33
N ILE A 73 1.59 1.87 1.50
CA ILE A 73 2.07 0.86 0.54
C ILE A 73 0.85 0.26 -0.15
N THR A 74 0.89 0.19 -1.47
CA THR A 74 -0.17 -0.40 -2.29
C THR A 74 0.40 -1.40 -3.27
N ASP A 75 -0.23 -2.58 -3.36
CA ASP A 75 0.09 -3.66 -4.28
C ASP A 75 -1.22 -4.12 -4.97
N PRO A 76 -1.70 -3.37 -5.97
CA PRO A 76 -2.94 -3.70 -6.67
C PRO A 76 -2.76 -4.88 -7.64
N PRO A 77 -3.87 -5.51 -8.08
CA PRO A 77 -3.83 -6.52 -9.12
C PRO A 77 -3.31 -5.95 -10.45
N ARG A 78 -3.03 -6.83 -11.44
CA ARG A 78 -2.46 -6.48 -12.77
C ARG A 78 -3.19 -5.37 -13.53
N ALA A 79 -4.48 -5.17 -13.28
CA ALA A 79 -5.27 -4.08 -13.85
C ALA A 79 -4.88 -2.69 -13.34
N GLY A 80 -4.06 -2.62 -12.30
CA GLY A 80 -3.72 -1.39 -11.61
C GLY A 80 -4.81 -0.94 -10.63
N MET A 81 -4.77 0.33 -10.26
CA MET A 81 -5.74 0.93 -9.35
C MET A 81 -6.96 1.46 -10.11
N HIS A 82 -8.13 1.28 -9.51
CA HIS A 82 -9.33 1.97 -9.98
C HIS A 82 -9.23 3.47 -9.67
N GLU A 83 -9.77 4.33 -10.53
CA GLU A 83 -9.68 5.80 -10.41
C GLU A 83 -10.11 6.32 -9.03
N LYS A 84 -11.24 5.83 -8.50
CA LYS A 84 -11.70 6.17 -7.13
C LYS A 84 -10.68 5.85 -6.03
N LEU A 85 -9.85 4.84 -6.24
CA LEU A 85 -8.79 4.53 -5.29
C LEU A 85 -7.65 5.54 -5.38
N VAL A 86 -7.27 5.93 -6.60
CA VAL A 86 -6.26 6.99 -6.80
C VAL A 86 -6.74 8.30 -6.16
N GLU A 87 -8.00 8.69 -6.37
CA GLU A 87 -8.63 9.85 -5.71
C GLU A 87 -8.55 9.73 -4.18
N LYS A 88 -8.82 8.52 -3.64
CA LYS A 88 -8.73 8.28 -2.20
C LYS A 88 -7.31 8.44 -1.68
N LEU A 89 -6.29 7.93 -2.39
CA LEU A 89 -4.88 8.13 -2.04
C LEU A 89 -4.49 9.60 -2.08
N LEU A 90 -4.92 10.34 -3.09
CA LEU A 90 -4.72 11.80 -3.19
C LEU A 90 -5.37 12.56 -2.03
N ALA A 91 -6.55 12.12 -1.56
CA ALA A 91 -7.26 12.70 -0.43
C ALA A 91 -6.59 12.39 0.92
N MET A 92 -5.99 11.21 1.09
CA MET A 92 -5.27 10.84 2.31
C MET A 92 -4.03 11.71 2.56
N GLN A 93 -3.40 12.21 1.50
CA GLN A 93 -2.23 13.11 1.56
C GLN A 93 -1.06 12.56 2.39
N ALA A 94 -0.83 11.26 2.34
CA ALA A 94 0.34 10.68 3.00
C ALA A 94 1.65 11.29 2.45
N PRO A 95 2.66 11.56 3.27
CA PRO A 95 3.96 12.03 2.82
C PRO A 95 4.60 11.16 1.74
N ILE A 96 4.48 9.85 1.88
CA ILE A 96 5.11 8.87 1.00
C ILE A 96 4.07 7.82 0.56
N ILE A 97 4.11 7.47 -0.72
CA ILE A 97 3.43 6.29 -1.28
C ILE A 97 4.48 5.36 -1.88
N VAL A 98 4.42 4.08 -1.56
CA VAL A 98 5.18 3.02 -2.21
C VAL A 98 4.20 2.18 -3.02
N TYR A 99 4.38 2.15 -4.33
CA TYR A 99 3.54 1.43 -5.25
C TYR A 99 4.29 0.23 -5.83
N VAL A 100 3.90 -0.97 -5.42
CA VAL A 100 4.38 -2.25 -5.96
C VAL A 100 3.43 -2.67 -7.08
N SER A 101 3.94 -3.16 -8.20
CA SER A 101 3.12 -3.59 -9.34
C SER A 101 3.82 -4.65 -10.17
N CYS A 102 3.09 -5.69 -10.53
CA CYS A 102 3.51 -6.70 -11.51
C CYS A 102 3.22 -6.27 -12.97
N ASN A 103 2.72 -5.05 -13.20
CA ASN A 103 2.43 -4.51 -14.54
C ASN A 103 2.84 -3.03 -14.65
N PRO A 104 4.06 -2.74 -15.16
CA PRO A 104 4.54 -1.37 -15.29
C PRO A 104 3.67 -0.46 -16.16
N ALA A 105 2.93 -1.00 -17.15
CA ALA A 105 2.08 -0.20 -18.02
C ALA A 105 0.87 0.38 -17.27
N THR A 106 0.18 -0.43 -16.48
CA THR A 106 -0.94 0.05 -15.64
C THR A 106 -0.42 0.91 -14.49
N GLN A 107 0.75 0.60 -13.96
CA GLN A 107 1.41 1.46 -12.97
C GLN A 107 1.70 2.85 -13.54
N ALA A 108 2.26 2.96 -14.73
CA ALA A 108 2.55 4.24 -15.37
C ALA A 108 1.28 5.10 -15.57
N ARG A 109 0.16 4.47 -15.96
CA ARG A 109 -1.15 5.13 -16.03
C ARG A 109 -1.56 5.72 -14.67
N ASP A 110 -1.48 4.92 -13.62
CA ASP A 110 -1.87 5.33 -12.26
C ASP A 110 -0.94 6.42 -11.71
N LEU A 111 0.36 6.31 -12.00
CA LEU A 111 1.36 7.32 -11.63
C LEU A 111 1.06 8.67 -12.30
N SER A 112 0.56 8.68 -13.54
CA SER A 112 0.19 9.93 -14.20
C SER A 112 -0.97 10.64 -13.49
N LEU A 113 -1.92 9.91 -12.90
CA LEU A 113 -2.98 10.46 -12.08
C LEU A 113 -2.45 10.95 -10.72
N LEU A 114 -1.61 10.16 -10.06
CA LEU A 114 -0.99 10.53 -8.80
C LEU A 114 -0.06 11.75 -8.92
N ASN A 115 0.46 12.03 -10.14
CA ASN A 115 1.32 13.18 -10.42
C ASN A 115 0.64 14.54 -10.13
N GLU A 116 -0.66 14.57 -9.88
CA GLU A 116 -1.33 15.78 -9.39
C GLU A 116 -0.67 16.31 -8.11
N LYS A 117 -0.40 15.42 -7.13
CA LYS A 117 0.15 15.80 -5.80
C LYS A 117 1.48 15.15 -5.45
N TYR A 118 1.91 14.14 -6.19
CA TYR A 118 3.10 13.36 -5.89
C TYR A 118 4.11 13.40 -7.03
N ALA A 119 5.39 13.34 -6.69
CA ALA A 119 6.47 13.13 -7.64
C ALA A 119 7.13 11.77 -7.39
N VAL A 120 7.51 11.09 -8.47
CA VAL A 120 8.30 9.86 -8.40
C VAL A 120 9.72 10.21 -7.95
N THR A 121 10.19 9.59 -6.86
CA THR A 121 11.52 9.83 -6.30
C THR A 121 12.45 8.64 -6.41
N ALA A 122 11.92 7.42 -6.60
CA ALA A 122 12.71 6.23 -6.85
C ALA A 122 11.89 5.21 -7.65
N ILE A 123 12.57 4.44 -8.50
CA ILE A 123 12.01 3.33 -9.26
C ILE A 123 12.99 2.16 -9.14
N GLN A 124 12.47 1.00 -8.74
CA GLN A 124 13.24 -0.23 -8.61
C GLN A 124 12.50 -1.39 -9.26
N PRO A 125 12.87 -1.79 -10.48
CA PRO A 125 12.40 -3.03 -11.06
C PRO A 125 13.07 -4.22 -10.36
N VAL A 126 12.32 -5.32 -10.22
CA VAL A 126 12.77 -6.56 -9.57
C VAL A 126 12.36 -7.74 -10.43
N ASP A 127 13.31 -8.51 -10.92
CA ASP A 127 13.07 -9.74 -11.67
C ASP A 127 12.88 -10.92 -10.70
N MET A 128 11.63 -11.14 -10.29
CA MET A 128 11.25 -12.27 -9.44
C MET A 128 10.97 -13.56 -10.22
N PHE A 129 10.76 -13.46 -11.52
CA PHE A 129 10.36 -14.58 -12.39
C PHE A 129 11.21 -14.60 -13.66
N PRO A 130 12.53 -14.91 -13.58
CA PRO A 130 13.50 -14.70 -14.67
C PRO A 130 13.24 -15.56 -15.93
N HIS A 131 12.37 -16.57 -15.84
CA HIS A 131 11.96 -17.38 -17.00
C HIS A 131 10.65 -16.93 -17.65
N THR A 132 10.14 -15.77 -17.28
CA THR A 132 8.89 -15.18 -17.79
C THR A 132 9.10 -13.75 -18.26
N LEU A 133 8.08 -13.17 -18.89
CA LEU A 133 8.05 -11.74 -19.24
C LEU A 133 7.53 -10.86 -18.09
N HIS A 134 7.34 -11.44 -16.91
CA HIS A 134 6.81 -10.73 -15.75
C HIS A 134 7.93 -10.08 -14.95
N ILE A 135 7.70 -8.85 -14.57
CA ILE A 135 8.59 -8.07 -13.72
C ILE A 135 7.77 -7.41 -12.62
N GLU A 136 8.29 -7.38 -11.44
CA GLU A 136 7.78 -6.52 -10.36
C GLU A 136 8.48 -5.17 -10.45
N ASN A 137 7.74 -4.09 -10.20
CA ASN A 137 8.31 -2.75 -10.18
C ASN A 137 7.83 -2.01 -8.93
N VAL A 138 8.78 -1.55 -8.14
CA VAL A 138 8.53 -0.78 -6.92
C VAL A 138 8.82 0.69 -7.20
N VAL A 139 7.82 1.55 -7.00
CA VAL A 139 7.95 2.99 -7.20
C VAL A 139 7.68 3.71 -5.90
N GLN A 140 8.61 4.58 -5.51
CA GLN A 140 8.41 5.52 -4.41
C GLN A 140 7.93 6.86 -4.96
N LEU A 141 6.88 7.36 -4.36
CA LEU A 141 6.38 8.71 -4.61
C LEU A 141 6.47 9.53 -3.31
N LYS A 142 6.84 10.78 -3.44
CA LYS A 142 6.83 11.76 -2.35
C LYS A 142 5.90 12.90 -2.69
N ARG A 143 5.16 13.38 -1.70
CA ARG A 143 4.25 14.51 -1.89
C ARG A 143 5.05 15.76 -2.27
N LYS A 144 4.60 16.49 -3.30
CA LYS A 144 5.37 17.58 -3.94
C LYS A 144 5.68 18.74 -3.00
N ASP A 145 4.79 19.03 -2.05
CA ASP A 145 5.00 20.07 -1.05
C ASP A 145 6.05 19.72 0.03
N LEU A 146 6.61 18.50 -0.02
CA LEU A 146 7.65 18.01 0.88
C LEU A 146 8.99 17.75 0.16
N LEU A 147 9.09 18.16 -1.11
CA LEU A 147 10.33 18.12 -1.90
C LEU A 147 11.08 19.47 -1.77
#